data_beb0587924d68dd62346543a71ea84d0
#
_entry.id   beb0587924d68dd62346543a71ea84d0
#
_cell.length_a   1.000
_cell.length_b   1.000
_cell.length_c   1.000
_cell.angle_alpha   90.00
_cell.angle_beta   90.00
_cell.angle_gamma   90.00
#
_symmetry.space_group_name_H-M   'P 1'
#
loop_
_entity.id
_entity.type
_entity.pdbx_description
1 polymer ?
#
loop_
_entity_poly.entity_id
_entity_poly.type
_entity_poly.pdbx_seq_one_letter_code
_entity_poly.pdbx_strand_id
1 'polypeptide(L)' 'LNDDYTPMEFVVKVLQKFFNKNHEEATRIMLQVHHEGRGVCGVYPRDLAATRIAQVAQYARARQHPLQCVMEPV' A
#
# COMPACT_ATOMS: atom_id res chain seq x y z
N LEU A 1 7.12 -17.16 14.75
CA LEU A 1 6.62 -16.68 14.47
C LEU A 1 6.40 -16.17 13.28
N ASN A 2 5.78 -15.95 12.70
CA ASN A 2 5.59 -15.60 11.65
C ASN A 2 5.19 -14.55 11.28
N ASP A 3 5.51 -13.91 10.83
CA ASP A 3 5.35 -12.77 10.76
C ASP A 3 5.11 -12.26 9.49
N ASP A 4 4.30 -12.79 8.72
CA ASP A 4 3.88 -12.28 7.49
C ASP A 4 2.74 -11.34 7.65
N TYR A 5 2.57 -10.78 8.79
CA TYR A 5 1.43 -9.94 9.11
C TYR A 5 1.77 -8.47 8.89
N THR A 6 0.91 -7.76 8.18
CA THR A 6 1.01 -6.32 8.04
C THR A 6 -0.17 -5.70 8.77
N PRO A 7 0.06 -4.86 9.78
CA PRO A 7 -1.04 -4.26 10.54
C PRO A 7 -1.92 -3.40 9.65
N MET A 8 -3.22 -3.41 9.91
CA MET A 8 -4.16 -2.60 9.14
C MET A 8 -3.83 -1.12 9.23
N GLU A 9 -3.41 -0.66 10.41
CA GLU A 9 -3.04 0.75 10.59
C GLU A 9 -1.88 1.14 9.69
N PHE A 10 -0.97 0.22 9.46
CA PHE A 10 0.17 0.48 8.61
C PHE A 10 -0.28 0.67 7.16
N VAL A 11 -1.20 -0.15 6.70
CA VAL A 11 -1.71 -0.05 5.33
C VAL A 11 -2.41 1.29 5.15
N VAL A 12 -3.24 1.69 6.11
CA VAL A 12 -3.92 2.99 6.04
C VAL A 12 -2.90 4.12 5.98
N LYS A 13 -1.88 4.05 6.82
CA LYS A 13 -0.84 5.09 6.85
C LYS A 13 -0.11 5.19 5.51
N VAL A 14 0.23 4.05 4.91
CA VAL A 14 0.90 4.02 3.62
C VAL A 14 0.03 4.67 2.55
N LEU A 15 -1.25 4.36 2.55
CA LEU A 15 -2.16 4.92 1.55
C LEU A 15 -2.30 6.44 1.70
N GLN A 16 -2.32 6.92 2.92
CA GLN A 16 -2.39 8.35 3.15
C GLN A 16 -1.07 9.04 2.80
N LYS A 17 0.04 8.42 3.16
CA LYS A 17 1.35 9.04 3.01
C LYS A 17 1.85 9.04 1.56
N PHE A 18 1.67 7.92 0.86
CA PHE A 18 2.27 7.75 -0.46
C PHE A 18 1.28 7.84 -1.61
N PHE A 19 -0.01 7.69 -1.35
CA PHE A 19 -1.02 7.69 -2.40
C PHE A 19 -2.06 8.78 -2.21
N ASN A 20 -1.79 9.69 -1.29
CA ASN A 20 -2.60 10.91 -1.12
C ASN A 20 -4.08 10.61 -0.89
N LYS A 21 -4.38 9.51 -0.21
CA LYS A 21 -5.75 9.18 0.12
C LYS A 21 -6.13 9.82 1.43
N ASN A 22 -7.40 10.21 1.58
CA ASN A 22 -7.86 10.64 2.88
C ASN A 22 -8.12 9.40 3.74
N HIS A 23 -8.43 9.60 5.00
CA HIS A 23 -8.56 8.48 5.94
C HIS A 23 -9.68 7.52 5.53
N GLU A 24 -10.79 8.07 5.07
CA GLU A 24 -11.94 7.24 4.68
C GLU A 24 -11.61 6.36 3.48
N GLU A 25 -10.98 6.94 2.47
CA GLU A 25 -10.59 6.19 1.28
C GLU A 25 -9.55 5.15 1.62
N ALA A 26 -8.56 5.54 2.43
CA ALA A 26 -7.49 4.63 2.81
C ALA A 26 -8.05 3.44 3.58
N THR A 27 -9.01 3.70 4.47
CA THR A 27 -9.63 2.63 5.24
C THR A 27 -10.39 1.66 4.32
N ARG A 28 -11.10 2.21 3.33
CA ARG A 28 -11.84 1.37 2.39
C ARG A 28 -10.89 0.46 1.61
N ILE A 29 -9.79 1.02 1.13
CA ILE A 29 -8.82 0.24 0.38
C ILE A 29 -8.16 -0.80 1.28
N MET A 30 -7.85 -0.42 2.51
CA MET A 30 -7.26 -1.33 3.47
C MET A 30 -8.17 -2.53 3.72
N LEU A 31 -9.47 -2.29 3.87
CA LEU A 31 -10.40 -3.39 4.08
C LEU A 31 -10.49 -4.28 2.84
N GLN A 32 -10.42 -3.70 1.65
CA GLN A 32 -10.42 -4.48 0.43
C GLN A 32 -9.20 -5.38 0.37
N VAL A 33 -8.03 -4.85 0.70
CA VAL A 33 -6.81 -5.64 0.72
C VAL A 33 -6.92 -6.77 1.74
N HIS A 34 -7.50 -6.46 2.89
CA HIS A 34 -7.64 -7.45 3.96
C HIS A 34 -8.58 -8.58 3.55
N HIS A 35 -9.69 -8.26 2.91
CA HIS A 35 -10.68 -9.27 2.54
C HIS A 35 -10.35 -10.00 1.24
N GLU A 36 -9.79 -9.30 0.27
CA GLU A 36 -9.58 -9.86 -1.05
C GLU A 36 -8.12 -10.15 -1.38
N GLY A 37 -7.23 -9.76 -0.52
CA GLY A 37 -5.81 -9.98 -0.73
C GLY A 37 -5.13 -8.91 -1.56
N ARG A 38 -5.89 -8.01 -2.20
CA ARG A 38 -5.33 -6.95 -3.01
C ARG A 38 -6.34 -5.82 -3.16
N GLY A 39 -5.83 -4.63 -3.49
CA GLY A 39 -6.68 -3.48 -3.73
C GLY A 39 -5.91 -2.47 -4.57
N VAL A 40 -6.63 -1.59 -5.25
CA VAL A 40 -6.04 -0.57 -6.10
C VAL A 40 -5.75 0.66 -5.26
N CYS A 41 -4.48 1.07 -5.25
CA CYS A 41 -4.05 2.24 -4.48
C CYS A 41 -4.21 3.53 -5.26
N GLY A 42 -4.22 3.45 -6.58
CA GLY A 42 -4.35 4.63 -7.42
C GLY A 42 -3.90 4.31 -8.83
N VAL A 43 -4.16 5.24 -9.73
CA VAL A 43 -3.74 5.12 -11.12
C VAL A 43 -2.82 6.29 -11.41
N TYR A 44 -1.60 5.99 -11.86
CA TYR A 44 -0.57 7.01 -12.07
C TYR A 44 0.17 6.76 -13.37
N PRO A 45 0.81 7.78 -13.93
CA PRO A 45 1.75 7.55 -15.02
C PRO A 45 2.84 6.60 -14.54
N ARG A 46 3.41 5.88 -15.48
CA ARG A 46 4.36 4.81 -15.16
C ARG A 46 5.50 5.27 -14.25
N ASP A 47 6.11 6.40 -14.56
CA ASP A 47 7.27 6.86 -13.79
C ASP A 47 6.89 7.20 -12.36
N LEU A 48 5.75 7.83 -12.18
CA LEU A 48 5.29 8.20 -10.85
C LEU A 48 4.90 6.96 -10.07
N ALA A 49 4.26 5.99 -10.74
CA ALA A 49 3.89 4.74 -10.10
C ALA A 49 5.15 4.03 -9.60
N ALA A 50 6.19 3.98 -10.44
CA ALA A 50 7.44 3.32 -10.04
C ALA A 50 8.05 3.97 -8.81
N THR A 51 8.01 5.31 -8.75
CA THR A 51 8.55 6.04 -7.61
C THR A 51 7.78 5.71 -6.35
N ARG A 52 6.44 5.70 -6.43
CA ARG A 52 5.62 5.38 -5.26
C ARG A 52 5.87 3.96 -4.77
N ILE A 53 5.98 3.01 -5.71
CA ILE A 53 6.25 1.63 -5.36
C ILE A 53 7.58 1.50 -4.63
N ALA A 54 8.60 2.18 -5.11
CA ALA A 54 9.91 2.13 -4.46
C ALA A 54 9.86 2.73 -3.07
N GLN A 55 9.13 3.83 -2.90
CA GLN A 55 8.99 4.46 -1.60
C GLN A 55 8.27 3.55 -0.61
N VAL A 56 7.20 2.92 -1.06
CA VAL A 56 6.44 2.01 -0.20
C VAL A 56 7.29 0.80 0.19
N ALA A 57 8.03 0.25 -0.77
CA ALA A 57 8.87 -0.91 -0.48
C ALA A 57 9.91 -0.59 0.57
N GLN A 58 10.54 0.58 0.45
CA GLN A 58 11.56 0.99 1.41
C GLN A 58 10.96 1.24 2.79
N TYR A 59 9.81 1.90 2.81
CA TYR A 59 9.14 2.23 4.06
C TYR A 59 8.68 0.95 4.78
N ALA A 60 8.10 0.01 4.04
CA ALA A 60 7.63 -1.24 4.63
C ALA A 60 8.80 -2.09 5.12
N ARG A 61 9.89 -2.13 4.34
CA ARG A 61 11.06 -2.90 4.74
C ARG A 61 11.69 -2.35 6.01
N ALA A 62 11.75 -1.03 6.12
CA ALA A 62 12.32 -0.40 7.30
C ALA A 62 11.55 -0.75 8.57
N ARG A 63 10.27 -1.07 8.41
CA ARG A 63 9.41 -1.43 9.54
C ARG A 63 9.12 -2.91 9.59
N GLN A 64 9.78 -3.68 8.72
CA GLN A 64 9.70 -5.14 8.72
C GLN A 64 8.28 -5.66 8.50
N HIS A 65 7.54 -4.97 7.61
CA HIS A 65 6.22 -5.44 7.21
C HIS A 65 6.28 -5.99 5.79
N PRO A 66 5.58 -7.08 5.50
CA PRO A 66 5.64 -7.72 4.18
C PRO A 66 4.73 -7.10 3.14
N LEU A 67 4.28 -5.88 3.33
CA LEU A 67 3.40 -5.22 2.37
C LEU A 67 4.11 -5.02 1.03
N GLN A 68 3.43 -5.36 -0.06
CA GLN A 68 3.96 -5.21 -1.40
C GLN A 68 3.05 -4.34 -2.25
N CYS A 69 3.64 -3.57 -3.10
CA CYS A 69 2.91 -2.72 -4.03
C CYS A 69 3.48 -2.99 -5.42
N VAL A 70 2.59 -3.23 -6.38
CA VAL A 70 3.01 -3.55 -7.74
C VAL A 70 2.23 -2.69 -8.73
N MET A 71 2.76 -2.61 -9.95
CA MET A 71 2.17 -1.81 -11.00
C MET A 71 1.58 -2.74 -12.05
N GLU A 72 0.34 -2.46 -12.43
CA GLU A 72 -0.32 -3.22 -13.49
C GLU A 72 -0.87 -2.25 -14.53
N PRO A 73 -0.79 -2.59 -15.82
CA PRO A 73 -1.39 -1.74 -16.85
C PRO A 73 -2.90 -1.69 -16.68
N VAL A 74 -3.46 -0.56 -17.00
CA VAL A 74 -4.91 -0.38 -16.90
C VAL A 74 -5.57 -0.73 -18.22
#